data_75e0d088665ddf7384e20cd07d81fa65
#
_entry.id   75e0d088665ddf7384e20cd07d81fa65
#
_cell.length_a   1.000
_cell.length_b   1.000
_cell.length_c   1.000
_cell.angle_alpha   90.00
_cell.angle_beta   90.00
_cell.angle_gamma   90.00
#
_symmetry.space_group_name_H-M   'P 1'
#
loop_
_entity.id
_entity.type
_entity.pdbx_description
1 polymer ?
#
loop_
_entity_poly.entity_id
_entity_poly.type
_entity_poly.pdbx_seq_one_letter_code
_entity_poly.pdbx_strand_id
1 'polypeptide(L)'
;MADLLLRSFRFQVKLRKSAAVESGTQTPSDSPTGSELGDGAFQECSGLEVEMDVSEYLEGGRNDGVIKQVGRAKYTPIVLKRGMFYPSSGSANRDLWNWIQAIVAGERPVARYDGMIKVMSSGENISATWVFDRGLPTKIRGPELNAKTGEVAIEELTIAHEGLRLVAS
;
A
#
# COMPACT_ATOMS: atom_id res chain seq x y z
N MET A 1 9.37 12.92 29.51
CA MET A 1 8.13 12.85 28.69
C MET A 1 7.68 11.41 28.63
N ALA A 2 6.40 11.15 28.82
CA ALA A 2 5.90 9.80 28.63
C ALA A 2 5.72 9.54 27.14
N ASP A 3 6.32 8.47 26.63
CA ASP A 3 6.10 8.03 25.26
C ASP A 3 4.68 7.51 25.13
N LEU A 4 3.93 8.03 24.16
CA LEU A 4 2.56 7.64 23.90
C LEU A 4 2.54 6.54 22.85
N LEU A 5 1.76 5.49 23.10
CA LEU A 5 1.56 4.43 22.12
C LEU A 5 0.71 4.92 20.94
N LEU A 6 1.18 4.66 19.73
CA LEU A 6 0.43 4.94 18.50
C LEU A 6 -0.81 4.05 18.43
N ARG A 7 -1.98 4.67 18.22
CA ARG A 7 -3.24 3.96 18.02
C ARG A 7 -3.57 3.89 16.53
N SER A 8 -3.92 2.74 16.03
CA SER A 8 -4.13 2.45 14.61
C SER A 8 -5.54 2.72 14.08
N PHE A 9 -6.43 3.32 14.87
CA PHE A 9 -7.85 3.46 14.50
C PHE A 9 -8.15 4.66 13.59
N ARG A 10 -7.22 5.59 13.42
CA ARG A 10 -7.37 6.76 12.52
C ARG A 10 -6.20 6.79 11.54
N PHE A 11 -6.49 6.47 10.31
CA PHE A 11 -5.49 6.53 9.25
C PHE A 11 -6.13 7.02 7.94
N GLN A 12 -5.30 7.56 7.07
CA GLN A 12 -5.67 8.00 5.72
C GLN A 12 -4.71 7.38 4.72
N VAL A 13 -5.24 6.88 3.62
CA VAL A 13 -4.43 6.37 2.51
C VAL A 13 -4.62 7.29 1.31
N LYS A 14 -3.50 7.69 0.71
CA LYS A 14 -3.46 8.43 -0.55
C LYS A 14 -2.66 7.65 -1.56
N LEU A 15 -3.21 7.46 -2.75
CA LEU A 15 -2.54 6.85 -3.88
C LEU A 15 -2.29 7.93 -4.93
N ARG A 16 -1.03 8.12 -5.31
CA ARG A 16 -0.63 9.10 -6.32
C ARG A 16 0.11 8.42 -7.45
N LYS A 17 -0.19 8.84 -8.67
CA LYS A 17 0.45 8.26 -9.85
C LYS A 17 1.96 8.41 -9.76
N SER A 18 2.67 7.28 -9.88
CA SER A 18 4.13 7.26 -9.89
C SER A 18 4.65 8.00 -11.11
N ALA A 19 5.78 8.69 -10.98
CA ALA A 19 6.43 9.31 -12.11
C ALA A 19 6.79 8.26 -13.17
N ALA A 20 6.71 8.65 -14.44
CA ALA A 20 7.15 7.78 -15.53
C ALA A 20 8.66 7.54 -15.40
N VAL A 21 9.08 6.27 -15.51
CA VAL A 21 10.51 5.93 -15.55
C VAL A 21 11.00 6.18 -16.96
N GLU A 22 11.56 7.34 -17.20
CA GLU A 22 12.45 7.53 -18.35
C GLU A 22 13.82 7.00 -17.94
N SER A 23 14.14 5.82 -18.44
CA SER A 23 15.50 5.21 -18.43
C SER A 23 16.44 5.71 -17.31
N GLY A 24 16.21 5.25 -16.10
CA GLY A 24 17.05 5.61 -14.94
C GLY A 24 16.43 5.16 -13.62
N THR A 25 17.26 5.04 -12.61
CA THR A 25 16.84 4.71 -11.27
C THR A 25 15.96 5.82 -10.71
N GLN A 26 14.68 5.54 -10.46
CA GLN A 26 13.84 6.47 -9.71
C GLN A 26 14.35 6.59 -8.27
N THR A 27 14.57 7.81 -7.83
CA THR A 27 14.81 8.07 -6.42
C THR A 27 13.45 8.01 -5.70
N PRO A 28 13.27 7.15 -4.69
CA PRO A 28 12.06 7.12 -3.89
C PRO A 28 11.77 8.51 -3.30
N SER A 29 10.52 8.93 -3.37
CA SER A 29 10.09 10.22 -2.81
C SER A 29 9.25 9.99 -1.57
N ASP A 30 9.58 10.70 -0.50
CA ASP A 30 8.79 10.68 0.74
C ASP A 30 7.47 11.45 0.61
N SER A 31 7.31 12.19 -0.47
CA SER A 31 6.09 12.94 -0.80
C SER A 31 5.73 12.78 -2.27
N PRO A 32 5.00 11.72 -2.66
CA PRO A 32 4.54 11.52 -4.03
C PRO A 32 3.73 12.72 -4.53
N THR A 33 4.00 13.19 -5.74
CA THR A 33 3.41 14.43 -6.31
C THR A 33 2.47 14.21 -7.49
N GLY A 34 2.27 12.96 -7.93
CA GLY A 34 1.42 12.63 -9.07
C GLY A 34 -0.08 12.90 -8.84
N SER A 35 -0.91 12.67 -9.89
CA SER A 35 -2.38 12.72 -9.78
C SER A 35 -2.89 11.69 -8.78
N GLU A 36 -3.85 12.08 -7.95
CA GLU A 36 -4.44 11.19 -6.94
C GLU A 36 -5.41 10.19 -7.58
N LEU A 37 -5.37 8.95 -7.09
CA LEU A 37 -6.32 7.91 -7.42
C LEU A 37 -7.20 7.65 -6.19
N GLY A 38 -8.47 7.93 -6.31
CA GLY A 38 -9.47 7.61 -5.30
C GLY A 38 -9.15 8.21 -3.93
N ASP A 39 -9.73 9.33 -3.61
CA ASP A 39 -9.76 9.86 -2.25
C ASP A 39 -10.87 9.12 -1.50
N GLY A 40 -10.52 8.34 -0.49
CA GLY A 40 -11.51 7.58 0.25
C GLY A 40 -11.05 7.19 1.64
N ALA A 41 -12.01 7.15 2.56
CA ALA A 41 -11.83 6.57 3.86
C ALA A 41 -11.69 5.05 3.72
N PHE A 42 -10.47 4.56 3.82
CA PHE A 42 -10.21 3.13 3.92
C PHE A 42 -10.50 2.66 5.35
N GLN A 43 -11.14 1.52 5.43
CA GLN A 43 -11.53 0.90 6.70
C GLN A 43 -10.39 0.06 7.27
N GLU A 44 -9.60 -0.55 6.41
CA GLU A 44 -8.52 -1.45 6.78
C GLU A 44 -7.34 -1.31 5.82
N CYS A 45 -6.14 -1.35 6.39
CA CYS A 45 -4.88 -1.41 5.67
C CYS A 45 -3.99 -2.45 6.34
N SER A 46 -3.50 -3.41 5.59
CA SER A 46 -2.59 -4.45 6.06
C SER A 46 -1.45 -4.70 5.06
N GLY A 47 -0.45 -5.47 5.46
CA GLY A 47 0.71 -5.77 4.61
C GLY A 47 1.88 -4.77 4.77
N LEU A 48 1.91 -4.00 5.86
CA LEU A 48 3.04 -3.12 6.18
C LEU A 48 4.21 -3.95 6.73
N GLU A 49 4.81 -4.76 5.86
CA GLU A 49 5.78 -5.78 6.23
C GLU A 49 6.92 -5.83 5.23
N VAL A 50 8.14 -5.94 5.76
CA VAL A 50 9.37 -6.14 5.01
C VAL A 50 10.08 -7.34 5.60
N GLU A 51 10.39 -8.31 4.76
CA GLU A 51 11.16 -9.49 5.12
C GLU A 51 12.50 -9.48 4.39
N MET A 52 13.54 -9.92 5.08
CA MET A 52 14.88 -10.06 4.50
C MET A 52 15.22 -11.54 4.41
N ASP A 53 15.62 -12.00 3.22
CA ASP A 53 16.21 -13.32 3.08
C ASP A 53 17.54 -13.37 3.82
N VAL A 54 17.80 -14.49 4.47
CA VAL A 54 19.08 -14.73 5.15
C VAL A 54 19.81 -15.85 4.41
N SER A 55 21.01 -15.55 3.96
CA SER A 55 21.93 -16.57 3.45
C SER A 55 22.94 -16.98 4.53
N GLU A 56 23.26 -18.26 4.58
CA GLU A 56 24.23 -18.79 5.51
C GLU A 56 25.55 -19.06 4.81
N TYR A 57 26.62 -18.56 5.39
CA TYR A 57 27.98 -18.82 4.94
C TYR A 57 28.70 -19.71 5.95
N LEU A 58 29.19 -20.84 5.47
CA LEU A 58 30.00 -21.77 6.23
C LEU A 58 31.47 -21.40 6.06
N GLU A 59 32.08 -20.91 7.12
CA GLU A 59 33.52 -20.65 7.13
C GLU A 59 34.27 -21.93 7.49
N GLY A 60 35.23 -22.33 6.63
CA GLY A 60 36.03 -23.52 6.85
C GLY A 60 36.85 -23.43 8.15
N GLY A 61 36.71 -24.43 9.02
CA GLY A 61 37.40 -24.50 10.31
C GLY A 61 36.64 -23.89 11.49
N ARG A 62 35.48 -23.30 11.27
CA ARG A 62 34.61 -22.79 12.33
C ARG A 62 33.54 -23.83 12.72
N ASN A 63 33.67 -24.41 13.90
CA ASN A 63 32.76 -25.45 14.38
C ASN A 63 31.64 -24.93 15.31
N ASP A 64 31.66 -23.63 15.62
CA ASP A 64 30.78 -23.03 16.65
C ASP A 64 29.60 -22.27 16.08
N GLY A 65 29.43 -22.19 14.76
CA GLY A 65 28.30 -21.54 14.15
C GLY A 65 28.46 -21.16 12.68
N VAL A 66 27.38 -20.65 12.13
CA VAL A 66 27.27 -20.18 10.74
C VAL A 66 27.22 -18.67 10.72
N ILE A 67 27.90 -18.04 9.77
CA ILE A 67 27.78 -16.60 9.53
C ILE A 67 26.52 -16.37 8.72
N LYS A 68 25.62 -15.53 9.23
CA LYS A 68 24.40 -15.13 8.54
C LYS A 68 24.65 -13.83 7.76
N GLN A 69 24.30 -13.83 6.49
CA GLN A 69 24.39 -12.67 5.61
C GLN A 69 23.00 -12.24 5.17
N VAL A 70 22.83 -10.95 4.98
CA VAL A 70 21.58 -10.36 4.51
C VAL A 70 21.43 -10.61 3.01
N GLY A 71 20.30 -11.17 2.62
CA GLY A 71 19.91 -11.40 1.23
C GLY A 71 19.01 -10.28 0.68
N ARG A 72 18.02 -10.66 -0.12
CA ARG A 72 17.08 -9.73 -0.75
C ARG A 72 15.96 -9.35 0.19
N ALA A 73 15.52 -8.10 0.10
CA ALA A 73 14.26 -7.67 0.72
C ALA A 73 13.07 -8.21 -0.07
N LYS A 74 12.06 -8.67 0.64
CA LYS A 74 10.74 -9.05 0.11
C LYS A 74 9.68 -8.19 0.76
N TYR A 75 8.78 -7.68 -0.04
CA TYR A 75 7.68 -6.84 0.42
C TYR A 75 6.37 -7.60 0.32
N THR A 76 5.64 -7.66 1.42
CA THR A 76 4.29 -8.21 1.44
C THR A 76 3.35 -7.26 0.70
N PRO A 77 2.46 -7.75 -0.16
CA PRO A 77 1.46 -6.91 -0.81
C PRO A 77 0.59 -6.17 0.21
N ILE A 78 0.29 -4.91 -0.09
CA ILE A 78 -0.61 -4.10 0.74
C ILE A 78 -2.04 -4.42 0.36
N VAL A 79 -2.88 -4.67 1.37
CA VAL A 79 -4.31 -4.91 1.21
C VAL A 79 -5.07 -3.75 1.81
N LEU A 80 -5.90 -3.12 0.99
CA LEU A 80 -6.76 -2.00 1.36
C LEU A 80 -8.22 -2.41 1.24
N LYS A 81 -9.01 -2.12 2.27
CA LYS A 81 -10.46 -2.32 2.24
C LYS A 81 -11.17 -0.99 2.46
N ARG A 82 -12.21 -0.75 1.67
CA ARG A 82 -13.09 0.41 1.84
C ARG A 82 -14.54 0.05 1.56
N GLY A 83 -15.47 0.79 2.16
CA GLY A 83 -16.87 0.77 1.75
C GLY A 83 -17.01 1.39 0.35
N MET A 84 -17.90 0.85 -0.47
CA MET A 84 -18.23 1.45 -1.76
C MET A 84 -19.12 2.68 -1.54
N PHE A 85 -18.66 3.83 -2.00
CA PHE A 85 -19.39 5.08 -1.94
C PHE A 85 -20.13 5.37 -3.24
N TYR A 86 -21.32 5.89 -3.13
CA TYR A 86 -22.03 6.49 -4.27
C TYR A 86 -22.59 7.85 -3.83
N PRO A 87 -22.43 8.88 -4.66
CA PRO A 87 -23.09 10.15 -4.39
C PRO A 87 -24.61 10.00 -4.55
N SER A 88 -25.38 10.83 -3.86
CA SER A 88 -26.85 10.79 -3.86
C SER A 88 -27.49 10.92 -5.26
N SER A 89 -26.74 11.34 -6.26
CA SER A 89 -27.19 11.53 -7.64
C SER A 89 -26.34 10.80 -8.70
N GLY A 90 -25.58 9.75 -8.33
CA GLY A 90 -24.64 9.14 -9.24
C GLY A 90 -24.38 7.67 -9.04
N SER A 91 -23.48 7.13 -9.86
CA SER A 91 -23.00 5.76 -9.78
C SER A 91 -21.87 5.63 -8.74
N ALA A 92 -21.64 4.40 -8.27
CA ALA A 92 -20.56 4.11 -7.35
C ALA A 92 -19.18 4.57 -7.87
N ASN A 93 -18.30 4.94 -6.95
CA ASN A 93 -16.92 5.29 -7.31
C ASN A 93 -16.20 4.07 -7.89
N ARG A 94 -15.62 4.23 -9.08
CA ARG A 94 -14.99 3.16 -9.86
C ARG A 94 -13.48 3.31 -10.02
N ASP A 95 -12.85 4.24 -9.34
CA ASP A 95 -11.44 4.59 -9.58
C ASP A 95 -10.50 3.40 -9.43
N LEU A 96 -10.68 2.58 -8.40
CA LEU A 96 -9.87 1.39 -8.16
C LEU A 96 -10.13 0.31 -9.23
N TRP A 97 -11.38 0.16 -9.64
CA TRP A 97 -11.76 -0.77 -10.70
C TRP A 97 -11.22 -0.33 -12.05
N ASN A 98 -11.31 0.95 -12.36
CA ASN A 98 -10.77 1.50 -13.60
C ASN A 98 -9.26 1.26 -13.71
N TRP A 99 -8.53 1.38 -12.61
CA TRP A 99 -7.10 1.11 -12.59
C TRP A 99 -6.75 -0.32 -13.01
N ILE A 100 -7.37 -1.33 -12.42
CA ILE A 100 -7.10 -2.72 -12.80
C ILE A 100 -7.66 -3.06 -14.16
N GLN A 101 -8.83 -2.52 -14.53
CA GLN A 101 -9.45 -2.75 -15.84
C GLN A 101 -8.61 -2.18 -16.99
N ALA A 102 -8.00 -1.03 -16.82
CA ALA A 102 -7.08 -0.46 -17.81
C ALA A 102 -5.88 -1.38 -18.07
N ILE A 103 -5.34 -1.99 -17.03
CA ILE A 103 -4.24 -2.97 -17.15
C ILE A 103 -4.70 -4.23 -17.88
N VAL A 104 -5.87 -4.77 -17.53
CA VAL A 104 -6.47 -5.94 -18.18
C VAL A 104 -6.79 -5.67 -19.65
N ALA A 105 -7.23 -4.47 -19.99
CA ALA A 105 -7.47 -4.03 -21.36
C ALA A 105 -6.19 -3.85 -22.19
N GLY A 106 -5.02 -3.94 -21.57
CA GLY A 106 -3.74 -3.86 -22.24
C GLY A 106 -3.21 -2.44 -22.42
N GLU A 107 -3.72 -1.46 -21.69
CA GLU A 107 -3.19 -0.10 -21.74
C GLU A 107 -1.70 -0.06 -21.35
N ARG A 108 -0.93 0.69 -22.12
CA ARG A 108 0.51 0.89 -21.91
C ARG A 108 0.85 2.39 -22.04
N PRO A 109 1.78 2.89 -21.21
CA PRO A 109 2.48 2.20 -20.11
C PRO A 109 1.52 1.86 -18.97
N VAL A 110 1.84 0.78 -18.22
CA VAL A 110 1.05 0.37 -17.05
C VAL A 110 1.09 1.48 -16.00
N ALA A 111 -0.07 2.00 -15.62
CA ALA A 111 -0.16 3.00 -14.57
C ALA A 111 0.22 2.37 -13.21
N ARG A 112 1.18 2.98 -12.53
CA ARG A 112 1.60 2.61 -11.18
C ARG A 112 1.32 3.77 -10.24
N TYR A 113 1.10 3.46 -8.97
CA TYR A 113 0.79 4.46 -7.96
C TYR A 113 1.68 4.27 -6.74
N ASP A 114 2.21 5.38 -6.25
CA ASP A 114 2.87 5.44 -4.97
C ASP A 114 1.82 5.67 -3.89
N GLY A 115 1.95 4.98 -2.78
CA GLY A 115 0.98 5.08 -1.69
C GLY A 115 1.57 5.73 -0.45
N MET A 116 0.76 6.53 0.20
CA MET A 116 1.09 7.18 1.47
C MET A 116 0.00 6.83 2.49
N ILE A 117 0.41 6.20 3.58
CA ILE A 117 -0.47 5.77 4.66
C ILE A 117 -0.11 6.58 5.90
N LYS A 118 -0.96 7.53 6.25
CA LYS A 118 -0.79 8.42 7.39
C LYS A 118 -1.62 7.93 8.56
N VAL A 119 -0.98 7.71 9.70
CA VAL A 119 -1.65 7.39 10.96
C VAL A 119 -1.68 8.63 11.83
N MET A 120 -2.85 8.97 12.30
CA MET A 120 -3.10 10.19 13.07
C MET A 120 -3.28 9.87 14.55
N SER A 121 -2.72 10.72 15.41
CA SER A 121 -3.00 10.73 16.84
C SER A 121 -4.29 11.49 17.16
N SER A 122 -4.63 11.62 18.43
CA SER A 122 -5.72 12.50 18.89
C SER A 122 -5.43 13.96 18.48
N GLY A 123 -6.29 14.56 17.67
CA GLY A 123 -6.17 15.97 17.27
C GLY A 123 -5.62 16.22 15.87
N GLU A 124 -5.74 15.28 14.93
CA GLU A 124 -5.32 15.42 13.52
C GLU A 124 -3.80 15.52 13.28
N ASN A 125 -2.99 15.40 14.32
CA ASN A 125 -1.53 15.36 14.16
C ASN A 125 -1.11 14.02 13.54
N ILE A 126 -0.32 14.08 12.49
CA ILE A 126 0.26 12.89 11.86
C ILE A 126 1.35 12.36 12.78
N SER A 127 1.23 11.11 13.19
CA SER A 127 2.18 10.47 14.12
C SER A 127 3.09 9.46 13.43
N ALA A 128 2.67 8.92 12.30
CA ALA A 128 3.48 8.02 11.49
C ALA A 128 3.01 8.07 10.03
N THR A 129 3.95 7.99 9.10
CA THR A 129 3.66 7.93 7.67
C THR A 129 4.46 6.80 7.04
N TRP A 130 3.77 5.81 6.47
CA TRP A 130 4.38 4.80 5.61
C TRP A 130 4.22 5.21 4.16
N VAL A 131 5.26 5.01 3.37
CA VAL A 131 5.24 5.23 1.92
C VAL A 131 5.67 3.96 1.23
N PHE A 132 4.91 3.56 0.21
CA PHE A 132 5.30 2.50 -0.70
C PHE A 132 5.41 3.02 -2.13
N ASP A 133 6.34 2.44 -2.88
CA ASP A 133 6.69 2.90 -4.20
C ASP A 133 6.19 1.95 -5.27
N ARG A 134 5.78 2.51 -6.41
CA ARG A 134 5.46 1.80 -7.66
C ARG A 134 4.46 0.67 -7.48
N GLY A 135 3.39 0.94 -6.76
CA GLY A 135 2.30 0.00 -6.55
C GLY A 135 1.65 -0.43 -7.86
N LEU A 136 1.37 -1.72 -7.94
CA LEU A 136 0.67 -2.37 -9.05
C LEU A 136 -0.51 -3.15 -8.47
N PRO A 137 -1.75 -2.95 -8.95
CA PRO A 137 -2.89 -3.70 -8.48
C PRO A 137 -2.78 -5.15 -8.96
N THR A 138 -2.83 -6.09 -8.05
CA THR A 138 -2.75 -7.52 -8.36
C THR A 138 -4.08 -8.22 -8.22
N LYS A 139 -4.97 -7.69 -7.40
CA LYS A 139 -6.29 -8.26 -7.15
C LYS A 139 -7.25 -7.17 -6.70
N ILE A 140 -8.45 -7.18 -7.24
CA ILE A 140 -9.57 -6.44 -6.70
C ILE A 140 -10.72 -7.39 -6.43
N ARG A 141 -11.35 -7.25 -5.27
CA ARG A 141 -12.50 -8.04 -4.86
C ARG A 141 -13.66 -7.11 -4.59
N GLY A 142 -14.78 -7.37 -5.26
CA GLY A 142 -16.03 -6.68 -4.99
C GLY A 142 -16.73 -7.21 -3.75
N PRO A 143 -17.78 -6.53 -3.30
CA PRO A 143 -18.57 -6.95 -2.15
C PRO A 143 -19.33 -8.26 -2.40
N GLU A 144 -19.58 -9.00 -1.34
CA GLU A 144 -20.57 -10.05 -1.36
C GLU A 144 -21.97 -9.42 -1.28
N LEU A 145 -22.82 -9.75 -2.23
CA LEU A 145 -24.16 -9.20 -2.32
C LEU A 145 -25.17 -10.19 -1.73
N ASN A 146 -25.84 -9.80 -0.66
CA ASN A 146 -26.85 -10.60 0.00
C ASN A 146 -28.11 -9.75 0.26
N ALA A 147 -29.21 -10.10 -0.40
CA ALA A 147 -30.47 -9.35 -0.28
C ALA A 147 -31.13 -9.48 1.10
N LYS A 148 -30.69 -10.42 1.93
CA LYS A 148 -31.24 -10.66 3.27
C LYS A 148 -30.55 -9.86 4.36
N THR A 149 -29.31 -9.41 4.13
CA THR A 149 -28.51 -8.65 5.09
C THR A 149 -28.30 -7.23 4.56
N GLY A 150 -28.58 -6.22 5.37
CA GLY A 150 -28.32 -4.81 5.02
C GLY A 150 -26.88 -4.37 5.25
N GLU A 151 -25.91 -5.24 4.93
CA GLU A 151 -24.48 -4.97 5.17
C GLU A 151 -23.91 -3.96 4.18
N VAL A 152 -22.90 -3.21 4.64
CA VAL A 152 -22.17 -2.28 3.78
C VAL A 152 -21.38 -3.04 2.75
N ALA A 153 -21.50 -2.63 1.48
CA ALA A 153 -20.69 -3.19 0.39
C ALA A 153 -19.22 -2.79 0.57
N ILE A 154 -18.34 -3.76 0.77
CA ILE A 154 -16.90 -3.55 0.98
C ILE A 154 -16.14 -4.08 -0.24
N GLU A 155 -15.26 -3.26 -0.77
CA GLU A 155 -14.30 -3.68 -1.80
C GLU A 155 -12.89 -3.81 -1.20
N GLU A 156 -12.11 -4.74 -1.73
CA GLU A 156 -10.75 -5.04 -1.30
C GLU A 156 -9.80 -4.93 -2.49
N LEU A 157 -8.72 -4.19 -2.33
CA LEU A 157 -7.67 -4.03 -3.32
C LEU A 157 -6.35 -4.53 -2.76
N THR A 158 -5.69 -5.41 -3.50
CA THR A 158 -4.34 -5.89 -3.19
C THR A 158 -3.34 -5.24 -4.14
N ILE A 159 -2.31 -4.64 -3.59
CA ILE A 159 -1.28 -3.88 -4.32
C ILE A 159 0.08 -4.51 -4.04
N ALA A 160 0.76 -4.99 -5.09
CA ALA A 160 2.18 -5.31 -5.02
C ALA A 160 3.00 -4.02 -5.23
N HIS A 161 4.11 -3.89 -4.54
CA HIS A 161 4.95 -2.69 -4.61
C HIS A 161 6.45 -3.04 -4.58
N GLU A 162 7.28 -2.05 -4.89
CA GLU A 162 8.73 -2.24 -5.03
C GLU A 162 9.53 -1.71 -3.83
N GLY A 163 8.89 -1.06 -2.88
CA GLY A 163 9.53 -0.56 -1.68
C GLY A 163 8.53 -0.11 -0.64
N LEU A 164 8.89 -0.22 0.63
CA LEU A 164 8.10 0.25 1.77
C LEU A 164 9.05 0.89 2.78
N ARG A 165 8.70 2.06 3.27
CA ARG A 165 9.46 2.75 4.31
C ARG A 165 8.55 3.55 5.24
N LEU A 166 8.99 3.70 6.47
CA LEU A 166 8.44 4.63 7.45
C LEU A 166 9.21 5.94 7.33
N VAL A 167 8.53 7.03 7.06
CA VAL A 167 9.13 8.36 6.91
C VAL A 167 8.86 9.24 8.13
N ALA A 168 9.71 10.23 8.35
CA ALA A 168 9.50 11.21 9.41
C ALA A 168 8.23 12.04 9.11
N SER A 169 7.51 12.37 10.17
CA SER A 169 6.30 13.18 10.12
C SER A 169 6.65 14.67 10.11
#